data_0d8af3f1c17fb3d1eeda00ff6e148beb
#
_entry.id   0d8af3f1c17fb3d1eeda00ff6e148beb
#
_cell.length_a   1.000
_cell.length_b   1.000
_cell.length_c   1.000
_cell.angle_alpha   90.00
_cell.angle_beta   90.00
_cell.angle_gamma   90.00
#
_symmetry.space_group_name_H-M   'P 1'
#
loop_
_entity.id
_entity.type
_entity.pdbx_description
1 polymer ?
#
loop_
_entity_poly.entity_id
_entity_poly.type
_entity_poly.pdbx_seq_one_letter_code
_entity_poly.pdbx_strand_id
1 'polypeptide(L)'
;RHGVSPFQSIFILLIQLPIFIGLYQVIQVITLHRDQVANLSYAAIEQLEPVKKIIENPENFNHTMLGFIDLTDTAFSNGTVEYALLALALISAVTQYIMSKQTLPSTDKPKKRFRDIMKEAAEGKQSDAQEMSTAMMTNMVKIMPIMMFFIMISLPGALALYYTVSNLVATAQQHYLLNKDTEEMDELADEIIAKSEAKAAITNGKQRAKKASEGNVTRIKAKG
;
A
#
# COMPACT_ATOMS: atom_id res chain seq x y z
N ARG A 1 13.47 -17.31 5.58
CA ARG A 1 13.22 -16.14 6.44
C ARG A 1 13.65 -14.89 5.65
N HIS A 2 12.76 -14.32 4.87
CA HIS A 2 12.99 -13.04 4.24
C HIS A 2 12.44 -11.97 5.19
N GLY A 3 13.30 -11.47 6.09
CA GLY A 3 12.97 -10.34 6.95
C GLY A 3 12.79 -9.09 6.08
N VAL A 4 11.60 -8.49 6.10
CA VAL A 4 11.36 -7.21 5.46
C VAL A 4 12.20 -6.17 6.19
N SER A 5 13.16 -5.56 5.48
CA SER A 5 14.02 -4.54 6.07
C SER A 5 13.23 -3.24 6.25
N PRO A 6 13.18 -2.65 7.45
CA PRO A 6 12.53 -1.35 7.66
C PRO A 6 13.16 -0.24 6.81
N PHE A 7 14.42 -0.38 6.42
CA PHE A 7 15.11 0.55 5.51
C PHE A 7 14.52 0.55 4.10
N GLN A 8 13.93 -0.55 3.63
CA GLN A 8 13.29 -0.60 2.32
C GLN A 8 12.10 0.36 2.22
N SER A 9 11.29 0.46 3.26
CA SER A 9 10.16 1.39 3.32
C SER A 9 10.61 2.85 3.35
N ILE A 10 11.71 3.16 4.07
CA ILE A 10 12.30 4.49 4.11
C ILE A 10 12.89 4.86 2.74
N PHE A 11 13.52 3.93 2.06
CA PHE A 11 14.09 4.15 0.73
C PHE A 11 13.01 4.48 -0.32
N ILE A 12 11.87 3.79 -0.28
CA ILE A 12 10.72 4.10 -1.13
C ILE A 12 10.20 5.52 -0.84
N LEU A 13 10.10 5.90 0.43
CA LEU A 13 9.69 7.24 0.82
C LEU A 13 10.65 8.32 0.32
N LEU A 14 11.96 8.06 0.37
CA LEU A 14 12.98 8.98 -0.13
C LEU A 14 12.91 9.17 -1.66
N ILE A 15 12.61 8.11 -2.42
CA ILE A 15 12.39 8.20 -3.87
C ILE A 15 11.09 8.97 -4.16
N GLN A 16 10.07 8.79 -3.35
CA GLN A 16 8.77 9.45 -3.52
C GLN A 16 8.85 10.97 -3.33
N LEU A 17 9.75 11.47 -2.45
CA LEU A 17 9.86 12.90 -2.15
C LEU A 17 10.19 13.76 -3.38
N PRO A 18 11.22 13.47 -4.21
CA PRO A 18 11.49 14.23 -5.42
C PRO A 18 10.33 14.22 -6.41
N ILE A 19 9.66 13.07 -6.56
CA ILE A 19 8.50 12.93 -7.44
C ILE A 19 7.36 13.82 -6.95
N PHE A 20 7.11 13.81 -5.64
CA PHE A 20 6.10 14.67 -5.03
C PHE A 20 6.40 16.16 -5.23
N ILE A 21 7.64 16.58 -5.00
CA ILE A 21 8.07 17.97 -5.17
C ILE A 21 7.91 18.38 -6.64
N GLY A 22 8.32 17.54 -7.58
CA GLY A 22 8.17 17.80 -9.01
C GLY A 22 6.69 17.94 -9.42
N LEU A 23 5.84 17.03 -8.97
CA LEU A 23 4.40 17.08 -9.22
C LEU A 23 3.77 18.34 -8.60
N TYR A 24 4.15 18.68 -7.37
CA TYR A 24 3.69 19.89 -6.71
C TYR A 24 4.08 21.15 -7.51
N GLN A 25 5.32 21.23 -8.00
CA GLN A 25 5.77 22.36 -8.83
C GLN A 25 4.99 22.46 -10.14
N VAL A 26 4.75 21.34 -10.83
CA VAL A 26 3.95 21.32 -12.06
C VAL A 26 2.53 21.85 -11.81
N ILE A 27 1.91 21.38 -10.74
CA ILE A 27 0.56 21.84 -10.36
C ILE A 27 0.58 23.33 -10.01
N GLN A 28 1.57 23.81 -9.26
CA GLN A 28 1.73 25.23 -8.93
C GLN A 28 1.86 26.09 -10.20
N VAL A 29 2.65 25.65 -11.17
CA VAL A 29 2.81 26.37 -12.45
C VAL A 29 1.49 26.42 -13.20
N ILE A 30 0.78 25.30 -13.36
CA ILE A 30 -0.48 25.26 -14.11
C ILE A 30 -1.60 26.02 -13.41
N THR A 31 -1.61 26.05 -12.08
CA THR A 31 -2.68 26.69 -11.31
C THR A 31 -2.42 28.18 -11.05
N LEU A 32 -1.21 28.54 -10.59
CA LEU A 32 -0.89 29.88 -10.10
C LEU A 32 0.05 30.69 -11.00
N HIS A 33 0.91 30.03 -11.78
CA HIS A 33 1.96 30.66 -12.59
C HIS A 33 1.86 30.24 -14.06
N ARG A 34 0.67 30.34 -14.66
CA ARG A 34 0.38 29.88 -16.02
C ARG A 34 1.21 30.60 -17.11
N ASP A 35 1.67 31.81 -16.81
CA ASP A 35 2.62 32.55 -17.62
C ASP A 35 3.95 31.81 -17.83
N GLN A 36 4.32 30.93 -16.91
CA GLN A 36 5.54 30.13 -16.98
C GLN A 36 5.38 28.81 -17.75
N VAL A 37 4.17 28.42 -18.13
CA VAL A 37 3.91 27.17 -18.85
C VAL A 37 4.71 27.11 -20.15
N ALA A 38 4.75 28.21 -20.91
CA ALA A 38 5.53 28.28 -22.14
C ALA A 38 7.05 28.04 -21.89
N ASN A 39 7.60 28.63 -20.83
CA ASN A 39 9.04 28.53 -20.53
C ASN A 39 9.45 27.16 -20.01
N LEU A 40 8.52 26.39 -19.44
CA LEU A 40 8.76 25.10 -18.81
C LEU A 40 8.30 23.90 -19.66
N SER A 41 7.59 24.17 -20.76
CA SER A 41 7.12 23.16 -21.68
C SER A 41 8.18 22.76 -22.69
N TYR A 42 8.21 21.48 -23.06
CA TYR A 42 9.01 21.03 -24.19
C TYR A 42 8.34 21.46 -25.51
N ALA A 43 9.11 21.83 -26.52
CA ALA A 43 8.63 22.26 -27.82
C ALA A 43 7.62 21.31 -28.50
N ALA A 44 7.75 20.00 -28.25
CA ALA A 44 6.80 18.99 -28.73
C ALA A 44 5.45 19.06 -28.01
N ILE A 45 5.43 19.47 -26.74
CA ILE A 45 4.22 19.59 -25.92
C ILE A 45 3.50 20.89 -26.19
N GLU A 46 4.23 21.97 -26.45
CA GLU A 46 3.67 23.28 -26.82
C GLU A 46 2.80 23.23 -28.07
N GLN A 47 3.06 22.29 -28.97
CA GLN A 47 2.28 22.10 -30.20
C GLN A 47 0.91 21.44 -29.97
N LEU A 48 0.66 20.88 -28.81
CA LEU A 48 -0.63 20.29 -28.47
C LEU A 48 -1.69 21.37 -28.27
N GLU A 49 -2.83 21.24 -28.91
CA GLU A 49 -3.92 22.20 -28.83
C GLU A 49 -4.35 22.62 -27.42
N PRO A 50 -4.43 21.70 -26.42
CA PRO A 50 -4.74 22.11 -25.05
C PRO A 50 -3.67 23.00 -24.43
N VAL A 51 -2.39 22.74 -24.73
CA VAL A 51 -1.25 23.49 -24.17
C VAL A 51 -1.14 24.86 -24.85
N LYS A 52 -1.31 24.93 -26.18
CA LYS A 52 -1.39 26.19 -26.91
C LYS A 52 -2.46 27.11 -26.33
N LYS A 53 -3.65 26.59 -26.05
CA LYS A 53 -4.76 27.39 -25.49
C LYS A 53 -4.42 27.96 -24.12
N ILE A 54 -3.66 27.19 -23.28
CA ILE A 54 -3.20 27.68 -21.97
C ILE A 54 -2.13 28.77 -22.15
N ILE A 55 -1.21 28.61 -23.11
CA ILE A 55 -0.14 29.57 -23.37
C ILE A 55 -0.70 30.87 -23.96
N GLU A 56 -1.60 30.78 -24.94
CA GLU A 56 -2.19 31.92 -25.61
C GLU A 56 -3.18 32.67 -24.73
N ASN A 57 -3.95 31.97 -23.91
CA ASN A 57 -5.00 32.55 -23.07
C ASN A 57 -5.00 31.92 -21.66
N PRO A 58 -4.02 32.23 -20.83
CA PRO A 58 -3.89 31.68 -19.49
C PRO A 58 -5.11 31.90 -18.59
N GLU A 59 -5.83 32.99 -18.79
CA GLU A 59 -7.03 33.38 -18.04
C GLU A 59 -8.23 32.45 -18.31
N ASN A 60 -8.29 31.83 -19.48
CA ASN A 60 -9.39 30.93 -19.87
C ASN A 60 -9.24 29.51 -19.40
N PHE A 61 -8.19 29.20 -18.61
CA PHE A 61 -7.99 27.88 -18.06
C PHE A 61 -9.05 27.58 -17.00
N ASN A 62 -9.84 26.55 -17.25
CA ASN A 62 -10.82 26.10 -16.26
C ASN A 62 -10.15 25.31 -15.13
N HIS A 63 -10.09 25.88 -13.97
CA HIS A 63 -9.51 25.30 -12.75
C HIS A 63 -10.57 24.78 -11.77
N THR A 64 -11.87 24.82 -12.17
CA THR A 64 -12.96 24.34 -11.33
C THR A 64 -13.34 22.89 -11.65
N MET A 65 -13.46 22.08 -10.61
CA MET A 65 -14.03 20.73 -10.70
C MET A 65 -15.53 20.79 -10.42
N LEU A 66 -16.32 20.08 -11.23
CA LEU A 66 -17.80 20.05 -11.15
C LEU A 66 -18.46 21.45 -11.24
N GLY A 67 -17.73 22.47 -11.68
CA GLY A 67 -18.21 23.83 -11.83
C GLY A 67 -18.28 24.69 -10.56
N PHE A 68 -17.95 24.12 -9.38
CA PHE A 68 -18.04 24.85 -8.11
C PHE A 68 -16.83 24.62 -7.16
N ILE A 69 -15.96 23.63 -7.40
CA ILE A 69 -14.80 23.37 -6.53
C ILE A 69 -13.57 24.00 -7.20
N ASP A 70 -13.04 25.06 -6.62
CA ASP A 70 -11.80 25.66 -7.10
C ASP A 70 -10.60 24.79 -6.68
N LEU A 71 -9.92 24.22 -7.67
CA LEU A 71 -8.76 23.35 -7.46
C LEU A 71 -7.46 24.13 -7.19
N THR A 72 -7.45 25.44 -7.36
CA THR A 72 -6.30 26.29 -7.03
C THR A 72 -6.27 26.64 -5.55
N ASP A 73 -7.43 26.63 -4.88
CA ASP A 73 -7.56 26.92 -3.47
C ASP A 73 -7.10 25.77 -2.56
N THR A 74 -6.87 26.10 -1.30
CA THR A 74 -6.62 25.13 -0.22
C THR A 74 -7.88 24.96 0.62
N ALA A 75 -7.94 23.91 1.45
CA ALA A 75 -9.10 23.66 2.32
C ALA A 75 -9.37 24.82 3.31
N PHE A 76 -8.35 25.62 3.60
CA PHE A 76 -8.45 26.84 4.39
C PHE A 76 -7.83 28.00 3.62
N SER A 77 -8.65 28.76 2.93
CA SER A 77 -8.24 29.89 2.11
C SER A 77 -8.91 31.17 2.57
N ASN A 78 -8.15 32.25 2.72
CA ASN A 78 -8.65 33.60 3.03
C ASN A 78 -9.58 33.68 4.26
N GLY A 79 -9.39 32.82 5.26
CA GLY A 79 -10.23 32.77 6.46
C GLY A 79 -11.57 32.05 6.26
N THR A 80 -11.81 31.46 5.09
CA THR A 80 -12.96 30.62 4.79
C THR A 80 -12.57 29.14 4.75
N VAL A 81 -13.55 28.26 4.99
CA VAL A 81 -13.37 26.81 4.93
C VAL A 81 -14.04 26.30 3.66
N GLU A 82 -13.23 25.76 2.76
CA GLU A 82 -13.70 25.09 1.55
C GLU A 82 -14.08 23.64 1.86
N TYR A 83 -15.35 23.43 2.22
CA TYR A 83 -15.86 22.12 2.66
C TYR A 83 -15.66 21.00 1.63
N ALA A 84 -15.69 21.32 0.35
CA ALA A 84 -15.47 20.34 -0.71
C ALA A 84 -14.02 19.85 -0.72
N LEU A 85 -13.06 20.75 -0.56
CA LEU A 85 -11.63 20.39 -0.44
C LEU A 85 -11.32 19.68 0.87
N LEU A 86 -11.99 20.06 1.95
CA LEU A 86 -11.88 19.37 3.23
C LEU A 86 -12.42 17.92 3.12
N ALA A 87 -13.56 17.72 2.45
CA ALA A 87 -14.10 16.40 2.17
C ALA A 87 -13.15 15.56 1.32
N LEU A 88 -12.53 16.17 0.30
CA LEU A 88 -11.54 15.51 -0.56
C LEU A 88 -10.32 15.06 0.25
N ALA A 89 -9.79 15.91 1.13
CA ALA A 89 -8.70 15.56 2.04
C ALA A 89 -9.06 14.40 2.98
N LEU A 90 -10.30 14.40 3.49
CA LEU A 90 -10.79 13.32 4.35
C LEU A 90 -10.90 11.98 3.57
N ILE A 91 -11.45 12.00 2.36
CA ILE A 91 -11.53 10.81 1.48
C ILE A 91 -10.12 10.29 1.20
N SER A 92 -9.17 11.17 0.90
CA SER A 92 -7.77 10.80 0.69
C SER A 92 -7.16 10.12 1.92
N ALA A 93 -7.40 10.65 3.11
CA ALA A 93 -6.91 10.06 4.36
C ALA A 93 -7.54 8.68 4.66
N VAL A 94 -8.84 8.53 4.41
CA VAL A 94 -9.55 7.25 4.59
C VAL A 94 -9.05 6.20 3.60
N THR A 95 -8.91 6.54 2.33
CA THR A 95 -8.36 5.62 1.31
C THR A 95 -6.92 5.25 1.61
N GLN A 96 -6.10 6.20 2.06
CA GLN A 96 -4.74 5.94 2.53
C GLN A 96 -4.72 4.97 3.71
N TYR A 97 -5.64 5.10 4.66
CA TYR A 97 -5.75 4.16 5.79
C TYR A 97 -6.10 2.75 5.31
N ILE A 98 -7.06 2.62 4.40
CA ILE A 98 -7.47 1.33 3.84
C ILE A 98 -6.30 0.67 3.11
N MET A 99 -5.62 1.41 2.24
CA MET A 99 -4.45 0.94 1.50
C MET A 99 -3.32 0.51 2.44
N SER A 100 -3.00 1.32 3.44
CA SER A 100 -1.97 0.99 4.43
C SER A 100 -2.30 -0.27 5.21
N LYS A 101 -3.58 -0.50 5.52
CA LYS A 101 -4.03 -1.70 6.21
C LYS A 101 -3.97 -2.95 5.32
N GLN A 102 -4.24 -2.82 4.02
CA GLN A 102 -4.13 -3.91 3.06
C GLN A 102 -2.67 -4.33 2.80
N THR A 103 -1.76 -3.37 2.86
CA THR A 103 -0.33 -3.59 2.59
C THR A 103 0.41 -4.17 3.80
N LEU A 104 -0.16 -4.07 5.01
CA LEU A 104 0.46 -4.67 6.19
C LEU A 104 0.36 -6.20 6.12
N PRO A 105 1.49 -6.90 6.26
CA PRO A 105 1.45 -8.35 6.44
C PRO A 105 0.59 -8.69 7.66
N SER A 106 -0.14 -9.80 7.59
CA SER A 106 -0.93 -10.37 8.70
C SER A 106 0.01 -10.91 9.79
N THR A 107 0.93 -10.09 10.24
CA THR A 107 1.85 -10.42 11.31
C THR A 107 1.08 -10.35 12.63
N ASP A 108 1.35 -11.26 13.53
CA ASP A 108 0.81 -11.25 14.88
C ASP A 108 0.87 -9.84 15.45
N LYS A 109 -0.24 -9.41 16.06
CA LYS A 109 -0.31 -8.10 16.71
C LYS A 109 0.89 -7.96 17.64
N PRO A 110 1.60 -6.81 17.64
CA PRO A 110 2.75 -6.64 18.50
C PRO A 110 2.33 -6.93 19.96
N LYS A 111 3.04 -7.80 20.63
CA LYS A 111 2.76 -8.20 22.02
C LYS A 111 2.81 -7.01 22.97
N LYS A 112 3.63 -6.00 22.62
CA LYS A 112 3.80 -4.77 23.38
C LYS A 112 3.40 -3.55 22.55
N ARG A 113 2.90 -2.52 23.21
CA ARG A 113 2.62 -1.23 22.57
C ARG A 113 3.93 -0.53 22.23
N PHE A 114 3.97 0.19 21.12
CA PHE A 114 5.15 0.97 20.70
C PHE A 114 5.72 1.87 21.82
N ARG A 115 4.83 2.48 22.62
CA ARG A 115 5.21 3.30 23.77
C ARG A 115 5.98 2.51 24.83
N ASP A 116 5.61 1.28 25.08
CA ASP A 116 6.23 0.42 26.08
C ASP A 116 7.61 -0.05 25.59
N ILE A 117 7.72 -0.36 24.29
CA ILE A 117 8.99 -0.67 23.63
C ILE A 117 9.95 0.53 23.67
N MET A 118 9.44 1.75 23.41
CA MET A 118 10.26 2.97 23.52
C MET A 118 10.73 3.23 24.95
N LYS A 119 9.92 2.93 25.96
CA LYS A 119 10.33 3.02 27.38
C LYS A 119 11.42 2.01 27.71
N GLU A 120 11.26 0.76 27.30
CA GLU A 120 12.27 -0.29 27.51
C GLU A 120 13.59 0.07 26.82
N ALA A 121 13.54 0.63 25.60
CA ALA A 121 14.73 1.10 24.90
C ALA A 121 15.40 2.27 25.63
N ALA A 122 14.63 3.20 26.20
CA ALA A 122 15.15 4.32 26.99
C ALA A 122 15.76 3.86 28.32
N GLU A 123 15.30 2.73 28.86
CA GLU A 123 15.85 2.08 30.07
C GLU A 123 17.07 1.17 29.77
N GLY A 124 17.56 1.14 28.51
CA GLY A 124 18.73 0.36 28.09
C GLY A 124 18.45 -1.14 27.95
N LYS A 125 17.18 -1.57 27.96
CA LYS A 125 16.80 -2.96 27.70
C LYS A 125 16.83 -3.22 26.21
N GLN A 126 17.46 -4.31 25.78
CA GLN A 126 17.42 -4.77 24.39
C GLN A 126 16.01 -5.28 24.07
N SER A 127 15.25 -4.44 23.36
CA SER A 127 13.99 -4.87 22.74
C SER A 127 14.30 -5.75 21.53
N ASP A 128 13.51 -6.79 21.29
CA ASP A 128 13.62 -7.61 20.08
C ASP A 128 13.41 -6.69 18.85
N ALA A 129 14.39 -6.67 17.95
CA ALA A 129 14.36 -5.83 16.74
C ALA A 129 13.10 -6.12 15.89
N GLN A 130 12.58 -7.33 15.92
CA GLN A 130 11.37 -7.71 15.20
C GLN A 130 10.11 -7.18 15.88
N GLU A 131 10.02 -7.19 17.22
CA GLU A 131 8.92 -6.56 17.97
C GLU A 131 8.89 -5.05 17.74
N MET A 132 10.05 -4.41 17.76
CA MET A 132 10.18 -2.98 17.50
C MET A 132 9.75 -2.61 16.07
N SER A 133 10.19 -3.37 15.07
CA SER A 133 9.79 -3.18 13.68
C SER A 133 8.28 -3.35 13.50
N THR A 134 7.70 -4.41 14.05
CA THR A 134 6.25 -4.67 13.95
C THR A 134 5.41 -3.60 14.63
N ALA A 135 5.82 -3.16 15.81
CA ALA A 135 5.14 -2.09 16.55
C ALA A 135 5.26 -0.73 15.82
N MET A 136 6.41 -0.45 15.22
CA MET A 136 6.64 0.74 14.42
C MET A 136 5.75 0.74 13.16
N MET A 137 5.70 -0.37 12.42
CA MET A 137 4.84 -0.52 11.25
C MET A 137 3.36 -0.37 11.61
N THR A 138 2.90 -1.00 12.68
CA THR A 138 1.51 -0.92 13.14
C THR A 138 1.09 0.51 13.53
N ASN A 139 2.00 1.28 14.16
CA ASN A 139 1.74 2.68 14.46
C ASN A 139 1.78 3.57 13.23
N MET A 140 2.67 3.28 12.28
CA MET A 140 2.77 4.04 11.03
C MET A 140 1.45 3.99 10.24
N VAL A 141 0.79 2.84 10.21
CA VAL A 141 -0.55 2.70 9.59
C VAL A 141 -1.60 3.62 10.21
N LYS A 142 -1.48 3.94 11.48
CA LYS A 142 -2.43 4.82 12.19
C LYS A 142 -2.07 6.30 12.07
N ILE A 143 -0.77 6.60 12.13
CA ILE A 143 -0.27 7.98 12.14
C ILE A 143 -0.26 8.57 10.72
N MET A 144 0.11 7.76 9.72
CA MET A 144 0.28 8.22 8.34
C MET A 144 -0.99 8.82 7.72
N PRO A 145 -2.19 8.24 7.88
CA PRO A 145 -3.42 8.86 7.37
C PRO A 145 -3.74 10.21 8.02
N ILE A 146 -3.47 10.33 9.32
CA ILE A 146 -3.69 11.59 10.06
C ILE A 146 -2.72 12.66 9.54
N MET A 147 -1.44 12.32 9.42
CA MET A 147 -0.43 13.22 8.86
C MET A 147 -0.80 13.62 7.42
N MET A 148 -1.24 12.65 6.61
CA MET A 148 -1.65 12.89 5.23
C MET A 148 -2.87 13.82 5.14
N PHE A 149 -3.83 13.70 6.05
CA PHE A 149 -4.95 14.63 6.14
C PHE A 149 -4.46 16.07 6.35
N PHE A 150 -3.57 16.30 7.31
CA PHE A 150 -3.03 17.64 7.58
C PHE A 150 -2.20 18.18 6.41
N ILE A 151 -1.48 17.33 5.71
CA ILE A 151 -0.77 17.73 4.49
C ILE A 151 -1.78 18.13 3.40
N MET A 152 -2.80 17.32 3.17
CA MET A 152 -3.77 17.57 2.09
C MET A 152 -4.59 18.85 2.28
N ILE A 153 -4.96 19.21 3.50
CA ILE A 153 -5.67 20.47 3.76
C ILE A 153 -4.81 21.72 3.53
N SER A 154 -3.48 21.56 3.51
CA SER A 154 -2.52 22.65 3.29
C SER A 154 -2.08 22.77 1.82
N LEU A 155 -2.46 21.81 0.97
CA LEU A 155 -2.09 21.77 -0.44
C LEU A 155 -3.24 22.26 -1.34
N PRO A 156 -2.93 22.75 -2.54
CA PRO A 156 -3.95 23.09 -3.54
C PRO A 156 -4.87 21.89 -3.83
N GLY A 157 -6.15 22.17 -4.06
CA GLY A 157 -7.19 21.16 -4.33
C GLY A 157 -6.85 20.22 -5.48
N ALA A 158 -6.15 20.71 -6.51
CA ALA A 158 -5.68 19.89 -7.62
C ALA A 158 -4.77 18.74 -7.16
N LEU A 159 -3.89 18.99 -6.19
CA LEU A 159 -2.99 17.98 -5.65
C LEU A 159 -3.76 16.99 -4.75
N ALA A 160 -4.67 17.50 -3.92
CA ALA A 160 -5.54 16.66 -3.10
C ALA A 160 -6.41 15.75 -3.97
N LEU A 161 -6.94 16.25 -5.08
CA LEU A 161 -7.69 15.45 -6.06
C LEU A 161 -6.82 14.36 -6.69
N TYR A 162 -5.62 14.71 -7.15
CA TYR A 162 -4.69 13.74 -7.71
C TYR A 162 -4.40 12.59 -6.72
N TYR A 163 -4.08 12.94 -5.47
CA TYR A 163 -3.81 11.93 -4.43
C TYR A 163 -5.03 11.08 -4.12
N THR A 164 -6.21 11.69 -4.05
CA THR A 164 -7.45 10.95 -3.80
C THR A 164 -7.69 9.92 -4.90
N VAL A 165 -7.62 10.34 -6.17
CA VAL A 165 -7.83 9.43 -7.30
C VAL A 165 -6.75 8.34 -7.35
N SER A 166 -5.49 8.71 -7.16
CA SER A 166 -4.38 7.75 -7.12
C SER A 166 -4.55 6.71 -6.01
N ASN A 167 -4.95 7.13 -4.82
CA ASN A 167 -5.20 6.22 -3.70
C ASN A 167 -6.41 5.32 -3.94
N LEU A 168 -7.47 5.82 -4.56
CA LEU A 168 -8.64 5.01 -4.92
C LEU A 168 -8.26 3.92 -5.91
N VAL A 169 -7.52 4.28 -6.98
CA VAL A 169 -7.03 3.32 -7.98
C VAL A 169 -6.10 2.30 -7.34
N ALA A 170 -5.14 2.74 -6.53
CA ALA A 170 -4.20 1.86 -5.83
C ALA A 170 -4.92 0.92 -4.85
N THR A 171 -5.93 1.40 -4.11
CA THR A 171 -6.73 0.59 -3.19
C THR A 171 -7.52 -0.48 -3.93
N ALA A 172 -8.14 -0.12 -5.06
CA ALA A 172 -8.88 -1.06 -5.91
C ALA A 172 -7.94 -2.12 -6.51
N GLN A 173 -6.79 -1.69 -7.02
CA GLN A 173 -5.78 -2.59 -7.57
C GLN A 173 -5.23 -3.55 -6.51
N GLN A 174 -4.91 -3.04 -5.32
CA GLN A 174 -4.43 -3.86 -4.21
C GLN A 174 -5.47 -4.88 -3.76
N HIS A 175 -6.73 -4.49 -3.69
CA HIS A 175 -7.81 -5.39 -3.34
C HIS A 175 -7.97 -6.53 -4.37
N TYR A 176 -7.89 -6.20 -5.66
CA TYR A 176 -7.93 -7.20 -6.73
C TYR A 176 -6.77 -8.19 -6.64
N LEU A 177 -5.55 -7.70 -6.44
CA LEU A 177 -4.36 -8.53 -6.30
C LEU A 177 -4.44 -9.46 -5.09
N LEU A 178 -4.85 -8.94 -3.92
CA LEU A 178 -4.98 -9.74 -2.71
C LEU A 178 -6.01 -10.86 -2.84
N ASN A 179 -7.13 -10.62 -3.51
CA ASN A 179 -8.12 -11.65 -3.76
C ASN A 179 -7.57 -12.75 -4.67
N LYS A 180 -6.87 -12.36 -5.73
CA LYS A 180 -6.24 -13.32 -6.65
C LYS A 180 -5.16 -14.16 -5.96
N ASP A 181 -4.29 -13.53 -5.17
CA ASP A 181 -3.26 -14.24 -4.40
C ASP A 181 -3.89 -15.23 -3.40
N THR A 182 -5.04 -14.90 -2.81
CA THR A 182 -5.75 -15.79 -1.89
C THR A 182 -6.30 -17.00 -2.63
N GLU A 183 -6.93 -16.82 -3.80
CA GLU A 183 -7.42 -17.91 -4.65
C GLU A 183 -6.28 -18.86 -5.07
N GLU A 184 -5.15 -18.31 -5.55
CA GLU A 184 -3.98 -19.09 -5.92
C GLU A 184 -3.37 -19.86 -4.72
N MET A 185 -3.37 -19.29 -3.54
CA MET A 185 -2.91 -19.93 -2.31
C MET A 185 -3.83 -21.07 -1.88
N ASP A 186 -5.14 -20.90 -1.98
CA ASP A 186 -6.13 -21.95 -1.66
C ASP A 186 -6.02 -23.11 -2.64
N GLU A 187 -5.89 -22.85 -3.96
CA GLU A 187 -5.64 -23.90 -4.97
C GLU A 187 -4.35 -24.70 -4.69
N LEU A 188 -3.25 -24.01 -4.33
CA LEU A 188 -2.00 -24.64 -3.97
C LEU A 188 -2.11 -25.47 -2.69
N ALA A 189 -2.85 -24.98 -1.70
CA ALA A 189 -3.10 -25.71 -0.45
C ALA A 189 -3.88 -27.01 -0.71
N ASP A 190 -4.91 -26.96 -1.51
CA ASP A 190 -5.71 -28.12 -1.91
C ASP A 190 -4.87 -29.14 -2.69
N GLU A 191 -4.01 -28.68 -3.60
CA GLU A 191 -3.09 -29.57 -4.33
C GLU A 191 -2.08 -30.27 -3.41
N ILE A 192 -1.54 -29.54 -2.41
CA ILE A 192 -0.61 -30.10 -1.42
C ILE A 192 -1.32 -31.13 -0.53
N ILE A 193 -2.55 -30.83 -0.10
CA ILE A 193 -3.37 -31.75 0.71
C ILE A 193 -3.65 -33.03 -0.07
N ALA A 194 -4.12 -32.93 -1.31
CA ALA A 194 -4.39 -34.07 -2.18
C ALA A 194 -3.13 -34.93 -2.43
N LYS A 195 -1.97 -34.31 -2.68
CA LYS A 195 -0.70 -35.01 -2.81
C LYS A 195 -0.26 -35.70 -1.50
N SER A 196 -0.50 -35.09 -0.36
CA SER A 196 -0.16 -35.65 0.94
C SER A 196 -1.04 -36.86 1.28
N GLU A 197 -2.33 -36.79 1.00
CA GLU A 197 -3.29 -37.90 1.19
C GLU A 197 -2.98 -39.08 0.26
N ALA A 198 -2.68 -38.81 -1.02
CA ALA A 198 -2.26 -39.84 -1.97
C ALA A 198 -0.97 -40.56 -1.49
N LYS A 199 0.01 -39.79 -0.96
CA LYS A 199 1.25 -40.35 -0.41
C LYS A 199 1.00 -41.21 0.86
N ALA A 200 0.10 -40.76 1.72
CA ALA A 200 -0.30 -41.50 2.92
C ALA A 200 -1.02 -42.80 2.57
N ALA A 201 -1.92 -42.78 1.57
CA ALA A 201 -2.63 -43.97 1.07
C ALA A 201 -1.65 -45.02 0.50
N ILE A 202 -0.66 -44.60 -0.29
CA ILE A 202 0.39 -45.46 -0.84
C ILE A 202 1.23 -46.08 0.30
N THR A 203 1.62 -45.30 1.29
CA THR A 203 2.42 -45.73 2.42
C THR A 203 1.65 -46.75 3.26
N ASN A 204 0.39 -46.49 3.56
CA ASN A 204 -0.51 -47.40 4.29
C ASN A 204 -0.77 -48.68 3.48
N GLY A 205 -0.92 -48.59 2.15
CA GLY A 205 -1.05 -49.77 1.28
C GLY A 205 0.20 -50.65 1.31
N LYS A 206 1.40 -50.06 1.22
CA LYS A 206 2.68 -50.80 1.34
C LYS A 206 2.87 -51.45 2.70
N GLN A 207 2.49 -50.78 3.78
CA GLN A 207 2.57 -51.37 5.13
C GLN A 207 1.59 -52.55 5.30
N ARG A 208 0.37 -52.45 4.78
CA ARG A 208 -0.62 -53.54 4.78
C ARG A 208 -0.13 -54.75 3.96
N ALA A 209 0.43 -54.52 2.78
CA ALA A 209 0.99 -55.54 1.94
C ALA A 209 2.19 -56.28 2.63
N LYS A 210 3.05 -55.51 3.30
CA LYS A 210 4.20 -56.06 4.04
C LYS A 210 3.73 -56.91 5.24
N LYS A 211 2.75 -56.47 6.01
CA LYS A 211 2.15 -57.27 7.10
C LYS A 211 1.45 -58.54 6.61
N ALA A 212 0.78 -58.47 5.46
CA ALA A 212 0.17 -59.67 4.86
C ALA A 212 1.18 -60.69 4.39
N SER A 213 2.34 -60.25 3.86
CA SER A 213 3.43 -61.16 3.45
C SER A 213 4.19 -61.77 4.63
N GLU A 214 4.35 -61.03 5.74
CA GLU A 214 4.99 -61.54 6.98
C GLU A 214 4.09 -62.51 7.75
N GLY A 215 2.75 -62.39 7.64
CA GLY A 215 1.78 -63.25 8.30
C GLY A 215 1.69 -64.69 7.70
N ASN A 216 2.25 -64.93 6.50
CA ASN A 216 2.11 -66.21 5.79
C ASN A 216 3.34 -67.11 5.83
N VAL A 217 4.31 -66.83 6.73
CA VAL A 217 5.48 -67.71 6.93
C VAL A 217 5.19 -68.65 8.11
N THR A 218 4.48 -69.74 7.79
CA THR A 218 4.32 -70.87 8.71
C THR A 218 5.67 -71.60 8.74
N ARG A 219 6.43 -71.47 9.81
CA ARG A 219 7.70 -72.21 10.05
C ARG A 219 7.36 -73.65 10.38
N ILE A 220 7.41 -74.54 9.37
CA ILE A 220 7.32 -76.01 9.62
C ILE A 220 8.61 -76.45 10.30
N LYS A 221 8.54 -76.75 11.63
CA LYS A 221 9.62 -77.44 12.34
C LYS A 221 9.57 -78.88 11.92
N ALA A 222 10.54 -79.32 11.14
CA ALA A 222 10.83 -80.76 10.94
C ALA A 222 11.25 -81.38 12.29
N LYS A 223 10.49 -82.38 12.71
CA LYS A 223 10.82 -83.28 13.88
C LYS A 223 11.71 -84.34 13.32
N GLY A 224 12.98 -84.35 13.70
CA GLY A 224 13.90 -85.45 13.62
C GLY A 224 13.98 -86.18 14.95
#